data_ff75cbf7003af348ea2e044d3ffb1e3f
#
_entry.id   ff75cbf7003af348ea2e044d3ffb1e3f
#
_cell.length_a   1.000
_cell.length_b   1.000
_cell.length_c   1.000
_cell.angle_alpha   90.00
_cell.angle_beta   90.00
_cell.angle_gamma   90.00
#
_symmetry.space_group_name_H-M   'P 1'
#
loop_
_entity.id
_entity.type
_entity.pdbx_description
1 polymer ?
#
loop_
_entity_poly.entity_id
_entity_poly.type
_entity_poly.pdbx_seq_one_letter_code
_entity_poly.pdbx_strand_id
1 'polypeptide(L)'
;IEKELLINLVKAATAAPTAANCQPWEFIVIDDTEKLTEIRNELVFARYHAPAAIVVCGNMKLAFKGPGQEMWVQDCSAAIENMLIAATAMDLGTVWIGIYPLESNIKALKRLLNMPGYVIPLALLYVGHPAEEKEPRTRFDEKRVYWQNYEPTRKHRSKDKPTIGHY
;
A
#
# COMPACT_ATOMS: atom_id res chain seq x y z
N ILE A 1 -6.06 17.79 -3.80
CA ILE A 1 -6.72 16.68 -4.57
C ILE A 1 -8.21 16.76 -4.30
N GLU A 2 -9.02 16.71 -5.37
CA GLU A 2 -10.46 16.68 -5.23
C GLU A 2 -10.91 15.40 -4.50
N LYS A 3 -11.89 15.55 -3.60
CA LYS A 3 -12.42 14.43 -2.81
C LYS A 3 -12.96 13.29 -3.69
N GLU A 4 -13.51 13.64 -4.85
CA GLU A 4 -14.03 12.66 -5.80
C GLU A 4 -12.93 11.74 -6.33
N LEU A 5 -11.74 12.28 -6.63
CA LEU A 5 -10.58 11.47 -7.06
C LEU A 5 -10.15 10.49 -5.97
N LEU A 6 -10.08 10.94 -4.70
CA LEU A 6 -9.75 10.07 -3.58
C LEU A 6 -10.80 8.95 -3.40
N ILE A 7 -12.09 9.26 -3.55
CA ILE A 7 -13.16 8.27 -3.51
C ILE A 7 -13.07 7.29 -4.69
N ASN A 8 -12.68 7.75 -5.87
CA ASN A 8 -12.52 6.87 -7.04
C ASN A 8 -11.34 5.90 -6.84
N LEU A 9 -10.27 6.30 -6.16
CA LEU A 9 -9.20 5.39 -5.75
C LEU A 9 -9.73 4.31 -4.80
N VAL A 10 -10.54 4.68 -3.80
CA VAL A 10 -11.16 3.71 -2.88
C VAL A 10 -12.11 2.76 -3.62
N LYS A 11 -12.90 3.24 -4.59
CA LYS A 11 -13.73 2.38 -5.44
C LYS A 11 -12.90 1.37 -6.22
N ALA A 12 -11.77 1.79 -6.79
CA ALA A 12 -10.85 0.88 -7.46
C ALA A 12 -10.27 -0.17 -6.48
N ALA A 13 -9.91 0.25 -5.27
CA ALA A 13 -9.44 -0.64 -4.23
C ALA A 13 -10.44 -1.76 -3.91
N THR A 14 -11.71 -1.41 -3.74
CA THR A 14 -12.76 -2.36 -3.37
C THR A 14 -13.15 -3.33 -4.50
N ALA A 15 -12.62 -3.17 -5.70
CA ALA A 15 -12.75 -4.14 -6.79
C ALA A 15 -11.75 -5.31 -6.69
N ALA A 16 -10.79 -5.25 -5.75
CA ALA A 16 -9.81 -6.32 -5.55
C ALA A 16 -10.47 -7.60 -5.02
N PRO A 17 -9.92 -8.79 -5.32
CA PRO A 17 -10.37 -10.04 -4.70
C PRO A 17 -9.92 -10.13 -3.24
N THR A 18 -10.64 -10.92 -2.43
CA THR A 18 -10.25 -11.22 -1.05
C THR A 18 -10.46 -12.70 -0.72
N ALA A 19 -9.72 -13.20 0.27
CA ALA A 19 -9.89 -14.56 0.78
C ALA A 19 -11.35 -14.79 1.19
N ALA A 20 -11.97 -15.80 0.61
CA ALA A 20 -13.38 -16.15 0.82
C ALA A 20 -14.36 -14.97 0.70
N ASN A 21 -14.00 -13.95 -0.06
CA ASN A 21 -14.77 -12.69 -0.21
C ASN A 21 -15.06 -11.99 1.14
N CYS A 22 -14.14 -12.09 2.08
CA CYS A 22 -14.29 -11.50 3.43
C CYS A 22 -14.25 -9.97 3.44
N GLN A 23 -13.60 -9.34 2.45
CA GLN A 23 -13.53 -7.88 2.29
C GLN A 23 -13.10 -7.16 3.60
N PRO A 24 -11.94 -7.53 4.19
CA PRO A 24 -11.52 -7.05 5.49
C PRO A 24 -10.97 -5.63 5.48
N TRP A 25 -10.82 -5.02 4.31
CA TRP A 25 -10.24 -3.70 4.15
C TRP A 25 -11.11 -2.59 4.73
N GLU A 26 -10.46 -1.61 5.32
CA GLU A 26 -11.02 -0.31 5.68
C GLU A 26 -10.05 0.78 5.24
N PHE A 27 -10.56 1.96 4.93
CA PHE A 27 -9.78 3.06 4.39
C PHE A 27 -9.99 4.32 5.22
N ILE A 28 -8.88 4.96 5.63
CA ILE A 28 -8.92 6.27 6.26
C ILE A 28 -8.34 7.27 5.29
N VAL A 29 -9.17 8.13 4.73
CA VAL A 29 -8.77 9.18 3.80
C VAL A 29 -8.42 10.45 4.60
N ILE A 30 -7.26 11.03 4.34
CA ILE A 30 -6.70 12.17 5.05
C ILE A 30 -6.36 13.25 4.03
N ASP A 31 -7.05 14.38 4.08
CA ASP A 31 -6.82 15.57 3.29
C ASP A 31 -6.56 16.82 4.19
N ASP A 32 -6.48 16.59 5.48
CA ASP A 32 -6.17 17.63 6.48
C ASP A 32 -4.65 17.81 6.61
N THR A 33 -4.17 19.03 6.40
CA THR A 33 -2.74 19.36 6.37
C THR A 33 -2.06 19.17 7.73
N GLU A 34 -2.76 19.45 8.83
CA GLU A 34 -2.21 19.30 10.19
C GLU A 34 -2.03 17.81 10.49
N LYS A 35 -3.06 16.99 10.17
CA LYS A 35 -3.01 15.54 10.34
C LYS A 35 -1.93 14.89 9.50
N LEU A 36 -1.77 15.31 8.25
CA LEU A 36 -0.69 14.84 7.37
C LEU A 36 0.69 15.20 7.95
N THR A 37 0.82 16.37 8.56
CA THR A 37 2.07 16.81 9.20
C THR A 37 2.37 15.99 10.46
N GLU A 38 1.38 15.72 11.31
CA GLU A 38 1.53 14.84 12.48
C GLU A 38 2.02 13.45 12.06
N ILE A 39 1.39 12.83 11.06
CA ILE A 39 1.77 11.52 10.52
C ILE A 39 3.23 11.54 10.02
N ARG A 40 3.58 12.55 9.24
CA ARG A 40 4.92 12.70 8.66
C ARG A 40 6.01 12.86 9.72
N ASN A 41 5.71 13.51 10.84
CA ASN A 41 6.63 13.68 11.95
C ASN A 41 6.85 12.40 12.76
N GLU A 42 5.82 11.56 12.87
CA GLU A 42 5.87 10.30 13.62
C GLU A 42 6.48 9.14 12.82
N LEU A 43 6.26 9.09 11.51
CA LEU A 43 6.72 8.00 10.66
C LEU A 43 8.09 8.32 10.05
N VAL A 44 9.15 7.65 10.51
CA VAL A 44 10.54 7.95 10.14
C VAL A 44 10.80 7.91 8.62
N PHE A 45 10.11 7.01 7.89
CA PHE A 45 10.31 6.80 6.45
C PHE A 45 9.23 7.46 5.57
N ALA A 46 8.29 8.19 6.15
CA ALA A 46 7.12 8.69 5.47
C ALA A 46 7.13 10.21 5.32
N ARG A 47 8.28 10.81 4.99
CA ARG A 47 8.46 12.27 4.94
C ARG A 47 8.14 12.89 3.58
N TYR A 48 7.08 12.41 2.94
CA TYR A 48 6.61 12.99 1.68
C TYR A 48 5.65 14.15 1.91
N HIS A 49 5.82 15.22 1.15
CA HIS A 49 4.92 16.36 1.14
C HIS A 49 3.83 16.13 0.08
N ALA A 50 2.81 15.37 0.43
CA ALA A 50 1.66 15.12 -0.42
C ALA A 50 0.42 15.81 0.17
N PRO A 51 -0.51 16.28 -0.68
CA PRO A 51 -1.74 16.96 -0.25
C PRO A 51 -2.80 16.02 0.32
N ALA A 52 -2.64 14.72 0.12
CA ALA A 52 -3.56 13.71 0.66
C ALA A 52 -2.84 12.40 0.95
N ALA A 53 -3.46 11.58 1.80
CA ALA A 53 -3.04 10.21 2.04
C ALA A 53 -4.25 9.30 2.28
N ILE A 54 -4.08 8.00 2.02
CA ILE A 54 -5.06 6.96 2.33
C ILE A 54 -4.35 5.89 3.16
N VAL A 55 -4.83 5.65 4.39
CA VAL A 55 -4.37 4.51 5.20
C VAL A 55 -5.26 3.32 4.89
N VAL A 56 -4.65 2.24 4.43
CA VAL A 56 -5.33 0.98 4.15
C VAL A 56 -5.15 0.06 5.33
N CYS A 57 -6.25 -0.41 5.88
CA CYS A 57 -6.31 -1.17 7.10
C CYS A 57 -7.02 -2.52 6.89
N GLY A 58 -6.62 -3.51 7.67
CA GLY A 58 -7.39 -4.74 7.83
C GLY A 58 -8.22 -4.72 9.12
N ASN A 59 -9.51 -5.00 9.01
CA ASN A 59 -10.38 -5.22 10.15
C ASN A 59 -10.38 -6.70 10.53
N MET A 60 -9.76 -7.02 11.65
CA MET A 60 -9.61 -8.41 12.12
C MET A 60 -10.91 -9.09 12.49
N LYS A 61 -12.00 -8.35 12.66
CA LYS A 61 -13.34 -8.93 12.86
C LYS A 61 -13.94 -9.44 11.54
N LEU A 62 -13.55 -8.86 10.41
CA LEU A 62 -14.01 -9.21 9.06
C LEU A 62 -13.06 -10.17 8.35
N ALA A 63 -11.77 -10.14 8.68
CA ALA A 63 -10.74 -10.98 8.09
C ALA A 63 -11.09 -12.48 8.18
N PHE A 64 -10.59 -13.25 7.21
CA PHE A 64 -10.71 -14.71 7.22
C PHE A 64 -10.22 -15.27 8.55
N LYS A 65 -10.91 -16.27 9.10
CA LYS A 65 -10.64 -16.81 10.44
C LYS A 65 -9.70 -18.01 10.44
N GLY A 66 -9.13 -18.27 11.60
CA GLY A 66 -8.25 -19.43 11.83
C GLY A 66 -6.91 -19.31 11.12
N PRO A 67 -6.35 -20.41 10.60
CA PRO A 67 -5.00 -20.43 10.00
C PRO A 67 -4.81 -19.48 8.80
N GLY A 68 -5.89 -19.08 8.15
CA GLY A 68 -5.86 -18.16 7.02
C GLY A 68 -6.03 -16.69 7.39
N GLN A 69 -6.01 -16.33 8.67
CA GLN A 69 -6.24 -14.95 9.09
C GLN A 69 -5.25 -13.96 8.46
N GLU A 70 -3.97 -14.35 8.30
CA GLU A 70 -2.93 -13.52 7.69
C GLU A 70 -3.19 -13.18 6.20
N MET A 71 -4.17 -13.81 5.55
CA MET A 71 -4.55 -13.45 4.18
C MET A 71 -5.08 -12.01 4.07
N TRP A 72 -5.49 -11.37 5.19
CA TRP A 72 -5.86 -9.96 5.17
C TRP A 72 -4.75 -9.05 4.61
N VAL A 73 -3.49 -9.45 4.78
CA VAL A 73 -2.33 -8.72 4.22
C VAL A 73 -2.37 -8.76 2.69
N GLN A 74 -2.67 -9.93 2.11
CA GLN A 74 -2.80 -10.11 0.66
C GLN A 74 -4.02 -9.36 0.13
N ASP A 75 -5.16 -9.46 0.82
CA ASP A 75 -6.40 -8.78 0.47
C ASP A 75 -6.22 -7.26 0.39
N CYS A 76 -5.64 -6.67 1.45
CA CYS A 76 -5.38 -5.24 1.50
C CYS A 76 -4.27 -4.82 0.51
N SER A 77 -3.27 -5.67 0.26
CA SER A 77 -2.23 -5.39 -0.74
C SER A 77 -2.79 -5.37 -2.16
N ALA A 78 -3.69 -6.29 -2.50
CA ALA A 78 -4.39 -6.28 -3.79
C ALA A 78 -5.23 -5.00 -3.97
N ALA A 79 -5.90 -4.56 -2.90
CA ALA A 79 -6.65 -3.30 -2.90
C ALA A 79 -5.73 -2.09 -3.15
N ILE A 80 -4.55 -2.05 -2.51
CA ILE A 80 -3.58 -0.97 -2.71
C ILE A 80 -3.07 -0.97 -4.16
N GLU A 81 -2.73 -2.13 -4.73
CA GLU A 81 -2.23 -2.20 -6.11
C GLU A 81 -3.27 -1.66 -7.10
N ASN A 82 -4.55 -1.97 -6.90
CA ASN A 82 -5.61 -1.38 -7.70
C ASN A 82 -5.64 0.15 -7.59
N MET A 83 -5.39 0.72 -6.39
CA MET A 83 -5.28 2.17 -6.24
C MET A 83 -4.09 2.76 -6.99
N LEU A 84 -2.93 2.10 -6.97
CA LEU A 84 -1.73 2.57 -7.66
C LEU A 84 -1.96 2.64 -9.18
N ILE A 85 -2.57 1.59 -9.74
CA ILE A 85 -2.91 1.51 -11.16
C ILE A 85 -3.96 2.59 -11.51
N ALA A 86 -5.03 2.70 -10.70
CA ALA A 86 -6.08 3.69 -10.92
C ALA A 86 -5.55 5.13 -10.79
N ALA A 87 -4.65 5.39 -9.84
CA ALA A 87 -4.03 6.70 -9.69
C ALA A 87 -3.26 7.12 -10.95
N THR A 88 -2.47 6.20 -11.51
CA THR A 88 -1.76 6.45 -12.78
C THR A 88 -2.72 6.78 -13.92
N ALA A 89 -3.85 6.09 -14.01
CA ALA A 89 -4.88 6.36 -15.01
C ALA A 89 -5.64 7.68 -14.80
N MET A 90 -5.51 8.27 -13.62
CA MET A 90 -6.11 9.58 -13.26
C MET A 90 -5.04 10.69 -13.18
N ASP A 91 -3.86 10.50 -13.74
CA ASP A 91 -2.73 11.43 -13.69
C ASP A 91 -2.32 11.83 -12.27
N LEU A 92 -2.47 10.90 -11.31
CA LEU A 92 -2.04 11.05 -9.93
C LEU A 92 -0.75 10.29 -9.64
N GLY A 93 0.11 10.89 -8.84
CA GLY A 93 1.28 10.25 -8.26
C GLY A 93 0.98 9.65 -6.90
N THR A 94 1.58 8.49 -6.60
CA THR A 94 1.40 7.80 -5.33
C THR A 94 2.70 7.24 -4.80
N VAL A 95 2.78 7.14 -3.46
CA VAL A 95 3.88 6.45 -2.77
C VAL A 95 3.30 5.52 -1.71
N TRP A 96 3.63 4.23 -1.79
CA TRP A 96 3.28 3.22 -0.80
C TRP A 96 4.30 3.19 0.34
N ILE A 97 3.86 3.52 1.54
CA ILE A 97 4.64 3.39 2.78
C ILE A 97 4.15 2.16 3.55
N GLY A 98 5.02 1.17 3.74
CA GLY A 98 4.70 -0.02 4.53
C GLY A 98 4.58 0.33 6.02
N ILE A 99 3.48 -0.04 6.65
CA ILE A 99 3.23 0.14 8.08
C ILE A 99 3.36 -1.20 8.80
N TYR A 100 2.56 -2.19 8.41
CA TYR A 100 2.67 -3.56 8.92
C TYR A 100 3.88 -4.26 8.28
N PRO A 101 4.67 -5.06 9.02
CA PRO A 101 4.52 -5.47 10.42
C PRO A 101 5.32 -4.63 11.43
N LEU A 102 5.64 -3.37 11.14
CA LEU A 102 6.46 -2.52 12.01
C LEU A 102 5.63 -2.01 13.21
N GLU A 103 5.80 -2.63 14.36
CA GLU A 103 5.03 -2.35 15.58
C GLU A 103 5.02 -0.87 15.99
N SER A 104 6.16 -0.17 15.85
CA SER A 104 6.26 1.27 16.16
C SER A 104 5.33 2.10 15.28
N ASN A 105 5.31 1.81 13.97
CA ASN A 105 4.50 2.52 13.00
C ASN A 105 3.02 2.22 13.18
N ILE A 106 2.68 0.94 13.46
CA ILE A 106 1.31 0.52 13.78
C ILE A 106 0.78 1.29 14.99
N LYS A 107 1.54 1.33 16.09
CA LYS A 107 1.16 2.04 17.32
C LYS A 107 1.01 3.54 17.10
N ALA A 108 1.92 4.15 16.35
CA ALA A 108 1.87 5.57 16.02
C ALA A 108 0.59 5.93 15.25
N LEU A 109 0.27 5.22 14.16
CA LEU A 109 -0.93 5.48 13.38
C LEU A 109 -2.21 5.18 14.15
N LYS A 110 -2.25 4.10 14.91
CA LYS A 110 -3.41 3.79 15.76
C LYS A 110 -3.71 4.90 16.74
N ARG A 111 -2.70 5.47 17.37
CA ARG A 111 -2.83 6.61 18.28
C ARG A 111 -3.29 7.87 17.56
N LEU A 112 -2.62 8.24 16.45
CA LEU A 112 -2.91 9.46 15.70
C LEU A 112 -4.31 9.49 15.08
N LEU A 113 -4.81 8.32 14.67
CA LEU A 113 -6.08 8.17 13.96
C LEU A 113 -7.19 7.55 14.82
N ASN A 114 -6.97 7.40 16.13
CA ASN A 114 -7.94 6.82 17.07
C ASN A 114 -8.48 5.44 16.63
N MET A 115 -7.60 4.59 16.10
CA MET A 115 -8.00 3.31 15.56
C MET A 115 -8.27 2.27 16.67
N PRO A 116 -9.36 1.48 16.58
CA PRO A 116 -9.63 0.43 17.57
C PRO A 116 -8.60 -0.71 17.46
N GLY A 117 -8.49 -1.51 18.53
CA GLY A 117 -7.50 -2.58 18.63
C GLY A 117 -7.56 -3.62 17.50
N TYR A 118 -8.75 -3.90 16.98
CA TYR A 118 -9.02 -4.90 15.94
C TYR A 118 -8.82 -4.37 14.51
N VAL A 119 -8.52 -3.09 14.30
CA VAL A 119 -8.16 -2.51 13.00
C VAL A 119 -6.66 -2.32 12.95
N ILE A 120 -6.01 -2.91 11.96
CA ILE A 120 -4.55 -2.91 11.81
C ILE A 120 -4.19 -2.17 10.53
N PRO A 121 -3.43 -1.06 10.59
CA PRO A 121 -2.97 -0.37 9.39
C PRO A 121 -1.92 -1.22 8.67
N LEU A 122 -2.18 -1.52 7.39
CA LEU A 122 -1.23 -2.23 6.52
C LEU A 122 -0.22 -1.26 5.91
N ALA A 123 -0.73 -0.17 5.36
CA ALA A 123 0.08 0.80 4.64
C ALA A 123 -0.55 2.19 4.65
N LEU A 124 0.29 3.19 4.42
CA LEU A 124 -0.09 4.57 4.12
C LEU A 124 0.24 4.84 2.65
N LEU A 125 -0.74 5.25 1.87
CA LEU A 125 -0.58 5.64 0.50
C LEU A 125 -0.66 7.16 0.39
N TYR A 126 0.46 7.84 0.10
CA TYR A 126 0.43 9.26 -0.24
C TYR A 126 -0.10 9.46 -1.66
N VAL A 127 -0.90 10.50 -1.86
CA VAL A 127 -1.52 10.83 -3.15
C VAL A 127 -1.29 12.32 -3.45
N GLY A 128 -0.86 12.60 -4.68
CA GLY A 128 -0.62 13.97 -5.14
C GLY A 128 -0.58 14.05 -6.66
N HIS A 129 -0.47 15.24 -7.21
CA HIS A 129 -0.12 15.40 -8.61
C HIS A 129 1.39 15.19 -8.77
N PRO A 130 1.84 14.41 -9.79
CA PRO A 130 3.26 14.18 -10.01
C PRO A 130 3.96 15.49 -10.40
N ALA A 131 5.11 15.75 -9.78
CA ALA A 131 5.96 16.89 -10.13
C ALA A 131 6.98 16.57 -11.23
N GLU A 132 7.08 15.29 -11.62
CA GLU A 132 7.99 14.79 -12.64
C GLU A 132 7.32 13.69 -13.45
N GLU A 133 7.68 13.57 -14.70
CA GLU A 133 7.33 12.41 -15.55
C GLU A 133 8.44 11.37 -15.43
N LYS A 134 8.06 10.12 -15.24
CA LYS A 134 8.98 8.99 -15.19
C LYS A 134 8.70 8.03 -16.33
N GLU A 135 9.77 7.63 -17.01
CA GLU A 135 9.66 6.56 -18.00
C GLU A 135 9.11 5.28 -17.37
N PRO A 136 8.15 4.61 -18.03
CA PRO A 136 7.64 3.33 -17.58
C PRO A 136 8.78 2.32 -17.39
N ARG A 137 8.78 1.64 -16.25
CA ARG A 137 9.80 0.64 -15.95
C ARG A 137 9.19 -0.74 -15.92
N THR A 138 9.83 -1.68 -16.61
CA THR A 138 9.60 -3.10 -16.43
C THR A 138 10.79 -3.73 -15.70
N ARG A 139 10.49 -4.64 -14.78
CA ARG A 139 11.49 -5.50 -14.12
C ARG A 139 11.31 -6.93 -14.55
N PHE A 140 10.74 -7.13 -15.74
CA PHE A 140 10.56 -8.46 -16.31
C PHE A 140 11.93 -9.13 -16.48
N ASP A 141 12.02 -10.33 -15.98
CA ASP A 141 13.19 -11.21 -16.13
C ASP A 141 12.66 -12.61 -16.45
N GLU A 142 12.85 -13.02 -17.68
CA GLU A 142 12.42 -14.35 -18.15
C GLU A 142 12.97 -15.48 -17.28
N LYS A 143 14.15 -15.29 -16.66
CA LYS A 143 14.75 -16.26 -15.74
C LYS A 143 13.94 -16.49 -14.47
N ARG A 144 12.95 -15.65 -14.19
CA ARG A 144 12.02 -15.80 -13.06
C ARG A 144 10.69 -16.42 -13.46
N VAL A 145 10.54 -16.79 -14.72
CA VAL A 145 9.34 -17.45 -15.23
C VAL A 145 9.66 -18.92 -15.43
N TYR A 146 8.90 -19.77 -14.79
CA TYR A 146 9.02 -21.23 -14.87
C TYR A 146 7.76 -21.78 -15.51
N TRP A 147 7.96 -22.80 -16.35
CA TRP A 147 6.87 -23.51 -16.99
C TRP A 147 6.68 -24.86 -16.29
N GLN A 148 5.48 -25.13 -15.82
CA GLN A 148 5.02 -26.33 -15.09
C GLN A 148 5.72 -26.54 -13.74
N ASN A 149 7.07 -26.59 -13.69
CA ASN A 149 7.82 -26.90 -12.49
C ASN A 149 8.87 -25.81 -12.18
N TYR A 150 9.17 -25.63 -10.90
CA TYR A 150 10.25 -24.77 -10.45
C TYR A 150 11.61 -25.46 -10.66
N GLU A 151 12.61 -24.73 -11.16
CA GLU A 151 13.98 -25.20 -11.39
C GLU A 151 14.95 -24.58 -10.37
N PRO A 152 15.26 -25.26 -9.24
CA PRO A 152 16.07 -24.67 -8.17
C PRO A 152 17.54 -24.40 -8.57
N THR A 153 18.04 -25.07 -9.62
CA THR A 153 19.41 -24.92 -10.13
C THR A 153 19.59 -23.72 -11.05
N ARG A 154 18.49 -23.11 -11.50
CA ARG A 154 18.51 -21.95 -12.39
C ARG A 154 19.05 -20.73 -11.66
N LYS A 155 20.11 -20.12 -12.17
CA LYS A 155 20.68 -18.89 -11.59
C LYS A 155 19.80 -17.69 -11.88
N HIS A 156 19.25 -17.03 -10.82
CA HIS A 156 18.24 -15.98 -10.94
C HIS A 156 18.75 -14.56 -10.80
N ARG A 157 19.94 -14.35 -10.29
CA ARG A 157 20.46 -13.00 -10.05
C ARG A 157 21.84 -12.83 -10.63
N SER A 158 22.03 -11.77 -11.41
CA SER A 158 23.33 -11.11 -11.44
C SER A 158 23.65 -10.62 -10.04
N LYS A 159 24.91 -10.68 -9.62
CA LYS A 159 25.37 -10.17 -8.32
C LYS A 159 25.28 -8.64 -8.20
N ASP A 160 24.93 -7.95 -9.27
CA ASP A 160 24.73 -6.51 -9.30
C ASP A 160 23.45 -6.15 -8.55
N LYS A 161 23.61 -5.84 -7.27
CA LYS A 161 22.53 -5.18 -6.53
C LYS A 161 22.23 -3.87 -7.25
N PRO A 162 20.97 -3.59 -7.64
CA PRO A 162 20.65 -2.25 -8.07
C PRO A 162 21.06 -1.31 -6.94
N THR A 163 21.84 -0.30 -7.26
CA THR A 163 22.16 0.77 -6.32
C THR A 163 20.83 1.32 -5.84
N ILE A 164 20.56 1.19 -4.53
CA ILE A 164 19.38 1.79 -3.93
C ILE A 164 19.62 3.28 -4.05
N GLY A 165 18.98 3.90 -5.02
CA GLY A 165 18.97 5.35 -5.13
C GLY A 165 18.34 5.88 -3.83
N HIS A 166 19.04 6.78 -3.16
CA HIS A 166 18.46 7.53 -2.06
C HIS A 166 17.30 8.34 -2.62
N TYR A 167 16.08 8.05 -2.16
CA TYR A 167 14.87 8.81 -2.42
C TYR A 167 14.73 9.92 -1.37
#